data_5ec6faba29fbd713ab1af129dc23a03c
#
_entry.id   5ec6faba29fbd713ab1af129dc23a03c
#
_cell.length_a   1.000
_cell.length_b   1.000
_cell.length_c   1.000
_cell.angle_alpha   90.00
_cell.angle_beta   90.00
_cell.angle_gamma   90.00
#
_symmetry.space_group_name_H-M   'P 1'
#
loop_
_entity.id
_entity.type
_entity.pdbx_description
1 polymer ?
#
loop_
_entity_poly.entity_id
_entity_poly.type
_entity_poly.pdbx_seq_one_letter_code
_entity_poly.pdbx_strand_id
1 'polypeptide(L)'
;MLRKIINTTLFLPLGFFVTFQQSILSENKNSIDEIIRINEDKIFIDHQEIKNIILNNDELKSLKELIKASSFNLSSKIAKRYPSIDLQANGLPKYVAGRNYNSNSNTTKTSQFSVNPSLNIRWDLIDPLRGPEIKIARENLKIAKNNYEIKRRDLIQEASTIYHKYQKSYQDIVNKKLALDLSETILENAQAKLDTGIGT
;
A
#
# COMPACT_ATOMS: atom_id res chain seq x y z
N MET A 1 39.42 -48.38 6.65
CA MET A 1 38.84 -49.41 7.52
C MET A 1 37.40 -49.00 7.76
N LEU A 2 36.44 -49.38 6.95
CA LEU A 2 35.63 -50.58 6.82
C LEU A 2 34.88 -51.03 8.06
N ARG A 3 33.51 -50.75 8.01
CA ARG A 3 32.41 -51.61 8.43
C ARG A 3 32.00 -51.63 9.92
N LYS A 4 30.74 -51.29 10.21
CA LYS A 4 29.59 -52.19 10.06
C LYS A 4 28.28 -51.41 10.20
N ILE A 5 27.47 -51.40 9.14
CA ILE A 5 26.06 -51.04 9.18
C ILE A 5 25.33 -52.31 9.64
N ILE A 6 24.75 -52.25 10.83
CA ILE A 6 23.83 -53.31 11.29
C ILE A 6 22.44 -52.88 10.86
N ASN A 7 21.89 -53.56 9.86
CA ASN A 7 20.48 -53.57 9.51
C ASN A 7 19.71 -54.23 10.67
N THR A 8 19.12 -53.45 11.52
CA THR A 8 18.01 -53.86 12.39
C THR A 8 16.70 -53.48 11.70
N THR A 9 16.13 -54.40 10.92
CA THR A 9 14.74 -54.37 10.53
C THR A 9 13.90 -54.56 11.77
N LEU A 10 13.44 -53.39 12.30
CA LEU A 10 12.48 -53.40 13.39
C LEU A 10 11.12 -53.79 12.80
N PHE A 11 10.71 -55.05 13.02
CA PHE A 11 9.35 -55.53 12.76
C PHE A 11 8.41 -54.83 13.77
N LEU A 12 7.86 -53.68 13.41
CA LEU A 12 6.79 -53.07 14.17
C LEU A 12 5.50 -53.84 13.87
N PRO A 13 4.75 -54.30 14.88
CA PRO A 13 3.49 -55.00 14.68
C PRO A 13 2.48 -54.07 14.00
N LEU A 14 1.77 -54.60 13.00
CA LEU A 14 0.74 -53.88 12.22
C LEU A 14 -0.23 -53.07 13.08
N GLY A 15 -0.51 -53.50 14.33
CA GLY A 15 -1.36 -52.75 15.27
C GLY A 15 -0.83 -51.40 15.70
N PHE A 16 0.49 -51.19 15.74
CA PHE A 16 1.09 -49.89 16.13
C PHE A 16 1.00 -48.86 15.01
N PHE A 17 0.96 -49.31 13.76
CA PHE A 17 0.80 -48.44 12.58
C PHE A 17 -0.61 -47.86 12.47
N VAL A 18 -1.63 -48.69 12.79
CA VAL A 18 -3.03 -48.26 12.75
C VAL A 18 -3.35 -47.25 13.85
N THR A 19 -2.84 -47.46 15.07
CA THR A 19 -3.04 -46.53 16.19
C THR A 19 -2.30 -45.21 15.98
N PHE A 20 -1.09 -45.21 15.38
CA PHE A 20 -0.36 -44.00 15.08
C PHE A 20 -1.05 -43.17 13.96
N GLN A 21 -1.61 -43.83 12.96
CA GLN A 21 -2.35 -43.15 11.89
C GLN A 21 -3.68 -42.56 12.38
N GLN A 22 -4.36 -43.21 13.32
CA GLN A 22 -5.57 -42.67 13.94
C GLN A 22 -5.27 -41.46 14.84
N SER A 23 -4.15 -41.42 15.55
CA SER A 23 -3.78 -40.27 16.38
C SER A 23 -3.44 -39.03 15.53
N ILE A 24 -2.76 -39.18 14.40
CA ILE A 24 -2.47 -38.07 13.48
C ILE A 24 -3.76 -37.53 12.82
N LEU A 25 -4.68 -38.40 12.46
CA LEU A 25 -5.97 -38.00 11.87
C LEU A 25 -6.84 -37.25 12.89
N SER A 26 -6.86 -37.68 14.16
CA SER A 26 -7.64 -37.02 15.23
C SER A 26 -7.03 -35.66 15.60
N GLU A 27 -5.71 -35.51 15.60
CA GLU A 27 -5.02 -34.27 15.88
C GLU A 27 -5.23 -33.23 14.76
N ASN A 28 -5.22 -33.67 13.51
CA ASN A 28 -5.55 -32.81 12.34
C ASN A 28 -7.02 -32.40 12.33
N LYS A 29 -7.96 -33.26 12.71
CA LYS A 29 -9.38 -32.95 12.79
C LYS A 29 -9.65 -31.85 13.83
N ASN A 30 -9.06 -31.96 15.01
CA ASN A 30 -9.19 -30.97 16.08
C ASN A 30 -8.61 -29.60 15.70
N SER A 31 -7.48 -29.56 15.02
CA SER A 31 -6.86 -28.30 14.56
C SER A 31 -7.71 -27.62 13.46
N ILE A 32 -8.33 -28.37 12.57
CA ILE A 32 -9.23 -27.84 11.54
C ILE A 32 -10.52 -27.30 12.18
N ASP A 33 -11.08 -28.00 13.16
CA ASP A 33 -12.27 -27.54 13.90
C ASP A 33 -12.02 -26.26 14.68
N GLU A 34 -10.84 -26.14 15.27
CA GLU A 34 -10.41 -24.91 15.97
C GLU A 34 -10.27 -23.75 14.99
N ILE A 35 -9.66 -23.97 13.82
CA ILE A 35 -9.52 -22.95 12.76
C ILE A 35 -10.89 -22.50 12.24
N ILE A 36 -11.84 -23.43 12.08
CA ILE A 36 -13.20 -23.10 11.63
C ILE A 36 -13.94 -22.28 12.67
N ARG A 37 -13.88 -22.66 13.96
CA ARG A 37 -14.51 -21.91 15.06
C ARG A 37 -13.94 -20.50 15.24
N ILE A 38 -12.62 -20.33 15.12
CA ILE A 38 -11.97 -19.01 15.21
C ILE A 38 -12.43 -18.08 14.08
N ASN A 39 -12.80 -18.63 12.94
CA ASN A 39 -13.19 -17.83 11.77
C ASN A 39 -14.70 -17.61 11.65
N GLU A 40 -15.56 -18.39 12.34
CA GLU A 40 -17.02 -18.20 12.26
C GLU A 40 -17.45 -16.79 12.66
N ASP A 41 -16.85 -16.21 13.70
CA ASP A 41 -17.15 -14.85 14.16
C ASP A 41 -16.58 -13.73 13.27
N LYS A 42 -15.63 -14.05 12.38
CA LYS A 42 -14.94 -13.07 11.52
C LYS A 42 -15.36 -13.07 10.05
N ILE A 43 -16.26 -13.97 9.65
CA ILE A 43 -16.63 -14.17 8.25
C ILE A 43 -17.48 -13.04 7.68
N PHE A 44 -18.14 -12.27 8.55
CA PHE A 44 -18.99 -11.15 8.14
C PHE A 44 -18.32 -9.82 8.44
N ILE A 45 -17.39 -9.41 7.55
CA ILE A 45 -16.92 -8.03 7.53
C ILE A 45 -18.03 -7.16 6.94
N ASP A 46 -18.48 -6.16 7.67
CA ASP A 46 -19.49 -5.22 7.18
C ASP A 46 -18.94 -4.44 5.96
N HIS A 47 -19.81 -4.21 4.98
CA HIS A 47 -19.48 -3.45 3.77
C HIS A 47 -18.95 -2.03 4.08
N GLN A 48 -19.33 -1.47 5.22
CA GLN A 48 -18.84 -0.17 5.69
C GLN A 48 -17.38 -0.26 6.18
N GLU A 49 -17.01 -1.37 6.81
CA GLU A 49 -15.65 -1.59 7.27
C GLU A 49 -14.68 -1.75 6.10
N ILE A 50 -15.09 -2.48 5.05
CA ILE A 50 -14.33 -2.60 3.79
C ILE A 50 -14.08 -1.21 3.18
N LYS A 51 -15.10 -0.34 3.12
CA LYS A 51 -14.95 1.03 2.63
C LYS A 51 -13.96 1.85 3.47
N ASN A 52 -14.00 1.72 4.79
CA ASN A 52 -13.09 2.45 5.68
C ASN A 52 -11.63 2.00 5.50
N ILE A 53 -11.40 0.70 5.31
CA ILE A 53 -10.07 0.15 5.02
C ILE A 53 -9.55 0.70 3.69
N ILE A 54 -10.39 0.73 2.65
CA ILE A 54 -10.04 1.25 1.33
C ILE A 54 -9.70 2.74 1.39
N LEU A 55 -10.46 3.55 2.13
CA LEU A 55 -10.19 4.99 2.26
C LEU A 55 -8.85 5.28 2.94
N ASN A 56 -8.32 4.35 3.73
CA ASN A 56 -7.01 4.44 4.36
C ASN A 56 -5.86 3.89 3.49
N ASN A 57 -6.16 3.40 2.28
CA ASN A 57 -5.15 2.91 1.35
C ASN A 57 -4.19 4.02 0.93
N ASP A 58 -2.89 3.72 0.93
CA ASP A 58 -1.84 4.71 0.66
C ASP A 58 -1.83 5.19 -0.80
N GLU A 59 -2.29 4.36 -1.72
CA GLU A 59 -2.45 4.74 -3.12
C GLU A 59 -3.55 5.80 -3.29
N LEU A 60 -4.68 5.67 -2.60
CA LEU A 60 -5.71 6.71 -2.58
C LEU A 60 -5.24 7.99 -1.90
N LYS A 61 -4.43 7.88 -0.83
CA LYS A 61 -3.83 9.05 -0.20
C LYS A 61 -2.90 9.78 -1.17
N SER A 62 -2.05 9.04 -1.90
CA SER A 62 -1.15 9.63 -2.90
C SER A 62 -1.91 10.36 -4.01
N LEU A 63 -2.99 9.78 -4.53
CA LEU A 63 -3.85 10.43 -5.53
C LEU A 63 -4.55 11.68 -4.96
N LYS A 64 -4.93 11.68 -3.68
CA LYS A 64 -5.48 12.85 -3.01
C LYS A 64 -4.47 13.99 -2.91
N GLU A 65 -3.20 13.67 -2.63
CA GLU A 65 -2.13 14.68 -2.65
C GLU A 65 -1.87 15.18 -4.09
N LEU A 66 -1.99 14.33 -5.11
CA LEU A 66 -1.90 14.74 -6.51
C LEU A 66 -3.01 15.72 -6.91
N ILE A 67 -4.25 15.55 -6.39
CA ILE A 67 -5.33 16.52 -6.56
C ILE A 67 -4.93 17.87 -5.95
N LYS A 68 -4.36 17.89 -4.74
CA LYS A 68 -3.87 19.12 -4.10
C LYS A 68 -2.77 19.78 -4.93
N ALA A 69 -1.79 19.00 -5.39
CA ALA A 69 -0.71 19.50 -6.25
C ALA A 69 -1.27 20.14 -7.53
N SER A 70 -2.24 19.49 -8.19
CA SER A 70 -2.92 20.02 -9.37
C SER A 70 -3.71 21.29 -9.07
N SER A 71 -4.33 21.40 -7.89
CA SER A 71 -5.05 22.60 -7.46
C SER A 71 -4.10 23.77 -7.20
N PHE A 72 -2.94 23.51 -6.59
CA PHE A 72 -1.90 24.53 -6.42
C PHE A 72 -1.30 24.98 -7.76
N ASN A 73 -1.12 24.07 -8.71
CA ASN A 73 -0.68 24.41 -10.05
C ASN A 73 -1.71 25.33 -10.77
N LEU A 74 -3.00 25.02 -10.66
CA LEU A 74 -4.05 25.91 -11.18
C LEU A 74 -3.98 27.29 -10.50
N SER A 75 -3.86 27.35 -9.18
CA SER A 75 -3.74 28.60 -8.43
C SER A 75 -2.49 29.39 -8.87
N SER A 76 -1.37 28.72 -9.08
CA SER A 76 -0.12 29.33 -9.60
C SER A 76 -0.35 29.95 -10.99
N LYS A 77 -1.07 29.23 -11.90
CA LYS A 77 -1.38 29.78 -13.24
C LYS A 77 -2.32 30.98 -13.15
N ILE A 78 -3.29 30.97 -12.23
CA ILE A 78 -4.18 32.11 -11.99
C ILE A 78 -3.41 33.30 -11.39
N ALA A 79 -2.45 33.03 -10.49
CA ALA A 79 -1.63 34.06 -9.86
C ALA A 79 -0.79 34.85 -10.85
N LYS A 80 -0.46 34.31 -12.03
CA LYS A 80 0.19 35.05 -13.13
C LYS A 80 -0.62 36.24 -13.67
N ARG A 81 -1.87 36.41 -13.24
CA ARG A 81 -2.67 37.61 -13.56
C ARG A 81 -2.25 38.84 -12.77
N TYR A 82 -1.56 38.61 -11.66
CA TYR A 82 -1.11 39.68 -10.76
C TYR A 82 0.36 39.99 -11.01
N PRO A 83 0.83 41.20 -10.65
CA PRO A 83 2.24 41.55 -10.74
C PRO A 83 3.09 40.68 -9.79
N SER A 84 4.26 40.27 -10.25
CA SER A 84 5.29 39.71 -9.38
C SER A 84 6.12 40.81 -8.76
N ILE A 85 6.42 40.66 -7.47
CA ILE A 85 7.25 41.60 -6.69
C ILE A 85 8.46 40.82 -6.21
N ASP A 86 9.62 41.18 -6.75
CA ASP A 86 10.88 40.55 -6.41
C ASP A 86 11.76 41.53 -5.63
N LEU A 87 12.08 41.19 -4.40
CA LEU A 87 13.07 41.93 -3.60
C LEU A 87 14.43 41.26 -3.75
N GLN A 88 15.39 41.97 -4.29
CA GLN A 88 16.74 41.47 -4.49
C GLN A 88 17.71 42.32 -3.69
N ALA A 89 18.63 41.69 -2.95
CA ALA A 89 19.78 42.33 -2.39
C ALA A 89 21.00 41.95 -3.25
N ASN A 90 21.35 42.82 -4.18
CA ASN A 90 22.48 42.57 -5.08
C ASN A 90 23.79 42.81 -4.29
N GLY A 91 24.46 41.70 -4.06
CA GLY A 91 25.72 41.67 -3.32
C GLY A 91 25.54 41.41 -1.81
N LEU A 92 26.49 40.68 -1.27
CA LEU A 92 26.71 40.66 0.18
C LEU A 92 27.15 42.04 0.64
N PRO A 93 26.83 42.42 1.88
CA PRO A 93 27.40 43.66 2.45
C PRO A 93 28.91 43.65 2.23
N LYS A 94 29.39 44.56 1.39
CA LYS A 94 30.80 44.62 1.04
C LYS A 94 31.41 45.78 1.81
N TYR A 95 32.33 45.47 2.68
CA TYR A 95 33.18 46.48 3.35
C TYR A 95 34.54 46.47 2.67
N VAL A 96 34.92 47.60 2.08
CA VAL A 96 36.22 47.79 1.47
C VAL A 96 36.94 48.84 2.28
N ALA A 97 38.05 48.48 2.91
CA ALA A 97 38.97 49.39 3.54
C ALA A 97 40.29 49.35 2.80
N GLY A 98 40.75 50.49 2.35
CA GLY A 98 42.00 50.62 1.60
C GLY A 98 42.78 51.86 2.04
N ARG A 99 44.10 51.81 1.83
CA ARG A 99 44.97 52.96 1.90
C ARG A 99 45.49 53.25 0.50
N ASN A 100 45.19 54.44 0.01
CA ASN A 100 45.79 54.93 -1.23
C ASN A 100 47.05 55.70 -0.90
N TYR A 101 48.16 55.26 -1.49
CA TYR A 101 49.45 55.96 -1.39
C TYR A 101 49.64 56.83 -2.64
N ASN A 102 49.60 58.14 -2.49
CA ASN A 102 49.93 59.01 -3.58
C ASN A 102 51.40 59.43 -3.43
N SER A 103 52.07 59.68 -4.54
CA SER A 103 53.50 60.06 -4.60
C SER A 103 53.86 61.35 -3.82
N ASN A 104 52.86 62.08 -3.33
CA ASN A 104 53.04 63.31 -2.51
C ASN A 104 52.73 63.09 -1.01
N SER A 105 53.12 61.97 -0.42
CA SER A 105 53.06 61.70 1.04
C SER A 105 51.67 61.72 1.70
N ASN A 106 50.60 61.98 1.01
CA ASN A 106 49.25 61.95 1.59
C ASN A 106 48.63 60.58 1.51
N THR A 107 48.46 59.91 2.65
CA THR A 107 47.77 58.65 2.78
C THR A 107 46.27 58.88 3.06
N THR A 108 45.42 58.66 2.11
CA THR A 108 43.97 58.68 2.33
C THR A 108 43.46 57.30 2.70
N LYS A 109 42.80 57.19 3.85
CA LYS A 109 42.07 55.97 4.26
C LYS A 109 40.66 56.06 3.71
N THR A 110 40.27 55.09 2.90
CA THR A 110 38.91 55.01 2.39
C THR A 110 38.25 53.73 2.97
N SER A 111 37.11 53.90 3.61
CA SER A 111 36.25 52.80 4.01
C SER A 111 34.89 52.98 3.33
N GLN A 112 34.46 52.01 2.60
CA GLN A 112 33.17 52.03 1.92
C GLN A 112 32.35 50.78 2.29
N PHE A 113 31.15 51.01 2.75
CA PHE A 113 30.13 49.98 2.94
C PHE A 113 29.07 50.16 1.86
N SER A 114 28.80 49.12 1.08
CA SER A 114 27.78 49.18 0.05
C SER A 114 26.81 47.99 0.17
N VAL A 115 25.53 48.31 0.17
CA VAL A 115 24.41 47.34 0.06
C VAL A 115 23.46 47.93 -0.96
N ASN A 116 23.13 47.19 -1.98
CA ASN A 116 22.22 47.63 -3.06
C ASN A 116 20.93 46.81 -3.05
N PRO A 117 19.95 47.14 -2.18
CA PRO A 117 18.64 46.52 -2.29
C PRO A 117 17.92 47.04 -3.54
N SER A 118 17.29 46.15 -4.30
CA SER A 118 16.45 46.49 -5.43
C SER A 118 15.09 45.80 -5.33
N LEU A 119 14.05 46.58 -5.61
CA LEU A 119 12.68 46.09 -5.72
C LEU A 119 12.28 46.10 -7.18
N ASN A 120 12.01 44.89 -7.75
CA ASN A 120 11.57 44.78 -9.10
C ASN A 120 10.08 44.38 -9.12
N ILE A 121 9.27 45.17 -9.81
CA ILE A 121 7.86 44.89 -10.04
C ILE A 121 7.71 44.56 -11.52
N ARG A 122 7.26 43.35 -11.83
CA ARG A 122 6.98 42.92 -13.21
C ARG A 122 5.52 42.56 -13.35
N TRP A 123 4.88 43.12 -14.35
CA TRP A 123 3.50 42.82 -14.67
C TRP A 123 3.31 42.66 -16.18
N ASP A 124 3.04 41.43 -16.60
CA ASP A 124 2.72 41.09 -17.98
C ASP A 124 1.23 41.38 -18.22
N LEU A 125 0.89 42.60 -18.61
CA LEU A 125 -0.49 43.04 -18.83
C LEU A 125 -1.20 42.25 -19.93
N ILE A 126 -0.52 41.98 -21.04
CA ILE A 126 -1.05 41.27 -22.19
C ILE A 126 -0.24 40.00 -22.42
N ASP A 127 -0.85 38.83 -22.12
CA ASP A 127 -0.28 37.52 -22.37
C ASP A 127 -1.39 36.63 -22.99
N PRO A 128 -1.35 36.41 -24.32
CA PRO A 128 -2.32 35.58 -25.02
C PRO A 128 -2.36 34.13 -24.57
N LEU A 129 -1.23 33.61 -24.02
CA LEU A 129 -1.11 32.22 -23.59
C LEU A 129 -1.69 31.97 -22.20
N ARG A 130 -1.85 33.01 -21.40
CA ARG A 130 -2.37 32.90 -20.02
C ARG A 130 -3.75 32.23 -19.94
N GLY A 131 -4.65 32.59 -20.85
CA GLY A 131 -6.00 32.01 -20.92
C GLY A 131 -5.98 30.49 -21.16
N PRO A 132 -5.35 30.03 -22.25
CA PRO A 132 -5.15 28.61 -22.54
C PRO A 132 -4.42 27.86 -21.41
N GLU A 133 -3.36 28.41 -20.83
CA GLU A 133 -2.64 27.76 -19.71
C GLU A 133 -3.52 27.52 -18.48
N ILE A 134 -4.35 28.48 -18.11
CA ILE A 134 -5.31 28.33 -17.00
C ILE A 134 -6.33 27.24 -17.32
N LYS A 135 -6.81 27.20 -18.58
CA LYS A 135 -7.76 26.17 -19.02
C LYS A 135 -7.14 24.77 -18.94
N ILE A 136 -5.92 24.61 -19.44
CA ILE A 136 -5.17 23.35 -19.34
C ILE A 136 -4.99 22.93 -17.88
N ALA A 137 -4.57 23.83 -17.00
CA ALA A 137 -4.39 23.52 -15.58
C ALA A 137 -5.72 23.12 -14.91
N ARG A 138 -6.84 23.72 -15.32
CA ARG A 138 -8.18 23.33 -14.83
C ARG A 138 -8.59 21.94 -15.27
N GLU A 139 -8.34 21.59 -16.54
CA GLU A 139 -8.64 20.26 -17.04
C GLU A 139 -7.71 19.21 -16.39
N ASN A 140 -6.44 19.52 -16.15
CA ASN A 140 -5.54 18.64 -15.41
C ASN A 140 -6.01 18.37 -13.98
N LEU A 141 -6.55 19.37 -13.27
CA LEU A 141 -7.18 19.16 -11.97
C LEU A 141 -8.39 18.23 -12.07
N LYS A 142 -9.21 18.37 -13.13
CA LYS A 142 -10.35 17.49 -13.36
C LYS A 142 -9.93 16.05 -13.64
N ILE A 143 -8.88 15.88 -14.46
CA ILE A 143 -8.28 14.56 -14.72
C ILE A 143 -7.78 13.92 -13.41
N ALA A 144 -7.06 14.67 -12.55
CA ALA A 144 -6.60 14.16 -11.27
C ALA A 144 -7.75 13.69 -10.36
N LYS A 145 -8.87 14.46 -10.32
CA LYS A 145 -10.07 14.05 -9.58
C LYS A 145 -10.72 12.79 -10.15
N ASN A 146 -10.82 12.70 -11.46
CA ASN A 146 -11.40 11.54 -12.13
C ASN A 146 -10.55 10.28 -11.88
N ASN A 147 -9.22 10.39 -11.95
CA ASN A 147 -8.31 9.27 -11.67
C ASN A 147 -8.46 8.77 -10.22
N TYR A 148 -8.63 9.67 -9.25
CA TYR A 148 -8.92 9.29 -7.87
C TYR A 148 -10.24 8.50 -7.76
N GLU A 149 -11.31 8.95 -8.42
CA GLU A 149 -12.62 8.29 -8.39
C GLU A 149 -12.59 6.91 -9.09
N ILE A 150 -11.87 6.80 -10.22
CA ILE A 150 -11.67 5.54 -10.92
C ILE A 150 -10.97 4.56 -9.98
N LYS A 151 -9.81 4.95 -9.44
CA LYS A 151 -9.05 4.07 -8.55
C LYS A 151 -9.82 3.68 -7.30
N ARG A 152 -10.59 4.60 -6.72
CA ARG A 152 -11.46 4.29 -5.59
C ARG A 152 -12.49 3.21 -5.92
N ARG A 153 -13.10 3.26 -7.12
CA ARG A 153 -14.05 2.24 -7.58
C ARG A 153 -13.37 0.90 -7.84
N ASP A 154 -12.20 0.93 -8.47
CA ASP A 154 -11.42 -0.27 -8.76
C ASP A 154 -11.04 -1.00 -7.47
N LEU A 155 -10.57 -0.29 -6.46
CA LEU A 155 -10.24 -0.86 -5.15
C LEU A 155 -11.47 -1.44 -4.44
N ILE A 156 -12.63 -0.79 -4.53
CA ILE A 156 -13.88 -1.35 -3.97
C ILE A 156 -14.26 -2.64 -4.69
N GLN A 157 -14.15 -2.67 -6.01
CA GLN A 157 -14.46 -3.87 -6.80
C GLN A 157 -13.47 -5.01 -6.50
N GLU A 158 -12.19 -4.70 -6.41
CA GLU A 158 -11.14 -5.66 -6.07
C GLU A 158 -11.37 -6.25 -4.67
N ALA A 159 -11.59 -5.41 -3.66
CA ALA A 159 -11.88 -5.84 -2.30
C ALA A 159 -13.14 -6.70 -2.22
N SER A 160 -14.21 -6.33 -2.94
CA SER A 160 -15.44 -7.13 -3.00
C SER A 160 -15.18 -8.50 -3.65
N THR A 161 -14.37 -8.54 -4.71
CA THR A 161 -13.99 -9.79 -5.37
C THR A 161 -13.19 -10.72 -4.46
N ILE A 162 -12.22 -10.14 -3.73
CA ILE A 162 -11.39 -10.89 -2.76
C ILE A 162 -12.28 -11.41 -1.62
N TYR A 163 -13.20 -10.59 -1.13
CA TYR A 163 -14.13 -10.99 -0.08
C TYR A 163 -15.03 -12.17 -0.52
N HIS A 164 -15.59 -12.13 -1.72
CA HIS A 164 -16.39 -13.25 -2.23
C HIS A 164 -15.55 -14.51 -2.48
N LYS A 165 -14.30 -14.37 -2.92
CA LYS A 165 -13.38 -15.51 -3.01
C LYS A 165 -13.11 -16.13 -1.65
N TYR A 166 -12.92 -15.31 -0.62
CA TYR A 166 -12.75 -15.78 0.74
C TYR A 166 -13.98 -16.54 1.24
N GLN A 167 -15.19 -15.98 1.06
CA GLN A 167 -16.44 -16.65 1.43
C GLN A 167 -16.60 -18.01 0.72
N LYS A 168 -16.31 -18.05 -0.60
CA LYS A 168 -16.32 -19.28 -1.36
C LYS A 168 -15.33 -20.31 -0.82
N SER A 169 -14.09 -19.91 -0.56
CA SER A 169 -13.07 -20.83 -0.03
C SER A 169 -13.46 -21.40 1.33
N TYR A 170 -14.08 -20.58 2.17
CA TYR A 170 -14.61 -21.04 3.45
C TYR A 170 -15.72 -22.08 3.25
N GLN A 171 -16.68 -21.79 2.39
CA GLN A 171 -17.75 -22.73 2.09
C GLN A 171 -17.23 -24.05 1.49
N ASP A 172 -16.20 -23.99 0.66
CA ASP A 172 -15.54 -25.18 0.11
C ASP A 172 -14.88 -26.02 1.21
N ILE A 173 -14.31 -25.41 2.26
CA ILE A 173 -13.76 -26.12 3.41
C ILE A 173 -14.87 -26.84 4.18
N VAL A 174 -15.98 -26.15 4.45
CA VAL A 174 -17.15 -26.74 5.14
C VAL A 174 -17.70 -27.95 4.34
N ASN A 175 -17.86 -27.78 3.03
CA ASN A 175 -18.36 -28.86 2.17
C ASN A 175 -17.42 -30.08 2.12
N LYS A 176 -16.10 -29.83 2.05
CA LYS A 176 -15.09 -30.92 2.07
C LYS A 176 -15.07 -31.64 3.42
N LYS A 177 -15.29 -30.93 4.52
CA LYS A 177 -15.40 -31.54 5.84
C LYS A 177 -16.62 -32.47 5.93
N LEU A 178 -17.78 -32.00 5.47
CA LEU A 178 -18.98 -32.84 5.39
C LEU A 178 -18.77 -34.09 4.51
N ALA A 179 -18.06 -33.94 3.38
CA ALA A 179 -17.72 -35.05 2.51
C ALA A 179 -16.77 -36.07 3.18
N LEU A 180 -15.83 -35.56 4.00
CA LEU A 180 -14.94 -36.42 4.78
C LEU A 180 -15.72 -37.22 5.83
N ASP A 181 -16.55 -36.54 6.65
CA ASP A 181 -17.38 -37.19 7.67
C ASP A 181 -18.30 -38.26 7.07
N LEU A 182 -18.89 -37.98 5.86
CA LEU A 182 -19.67 -38.95 5.14
C LEU A 182 -18.84 -40.16 4.69
N SER A 183 -17.64 -39.92 4.17
CA SER A 183 -16.73 -40.98 3.71
C SER A 183 -16.25 -41.85 4.87
N GLU A 184 -15.97 -41.28 6.04
CA GLU A 184 -15.66 -42.03 7.28
C GLU A 184 -16.84 -42.92 7.70
N THR A 185 -18.04 -42.37 7.69
CA THR A 185 -19.28 -43.20 8.00
C THR A 185 -19.49 -44.34 7.01
N ILE A 186 -19.25 -44.10 5.73
CA ILE A 186 -19.34 -45.17 4.70
C ILE A 186 -18.29 -46.25 4.95
N LEU A 187 -17.05 -45.86 5.31
CA LEU A 187 -15.98 -46.79 5.61
C LEU A 187 -16.30 -47.65 6.84
N GLU A 188 -16.78 -47.03 7.92
CA GLU A 188 -17.20 -47.75 9.13
C GLU A 188 -18.33 -48.75 8.84
N ASN A 189 -19.33 -48.36 8.06
CA ASN A 189 -20.42 -49.22 7.64
C ASN A 189 -19.93 -50.41 6.75
N ALA A 190 -18.95 -50.12 5.88
CA ALA A 190 -18.38 -51.19 5.03
C ALA A 190 -17.55 -52.19 5.87
N GLN A 191 -16.78 -51.69 6.84
CA GLN A 191 -16.03 -52.54 7.78
C GLN A 191 -16.98 -53.41 8.64
N ALA A 192 -18.02 -52.81 9.22
CA ALA A 192 -19.01 -53.54 9.99
C ALA A 192 -19.73 -54.67 9.18
N LYS A 193 -20.03 -54.40 7.89
CA LYS A 193 -20.59 -55.42 6.98
C LYS A 193 -19.61 -56.56 6.71
N LEU A 194 -18.32 -56.23 6.53
CA LEU A 194 -17.26 -57.23 6.37
C LEU A 194 -17.12 -58.12 7.62
N ASP A 195 -17.10 -57.50 8.80
CA ASP A 195 -16.96 -58.22 10.08
C ASP A 195 -18.15 -59.12 10.37
N THR A 196 -19.35 -58.75 9.92
CA THR A 196 -20.59 -59.55 10.07
C THR A 196 -20.79 -60.56 8.94
N GLY A 197 -19.92 -60.61 7.93
CA GLY A 197 -20.02 -61.58 6.82
C GLY A 197 -21.17 -61.31 5.83
N ILE A 198 -21.81 -60.13 5.91
CA ILE A 198 -22.95 -59.73 5.04
C ILE A 198 -22.47 -59.08 3.73
N GLY A 199 -21.19 -58.97 3.51
CA GLY A 199 -20.56 -58.16 2.47
C GLY A 199 -19.89 -58.93 1.34
N THR A 200 -20.33 -60.08 0.96
CA THR A 200 -19.88 -60.82 -0.25
C THR A 200 -20.85 -60.70 -1.38
#